data_6254ae911039e95a21956f7206c03093
#
_entry.id   6254ae911039e95a21956f7206c03093
#
_cell.length_a   1.000
_cell.length_b   1.000
_cell.length_c   1.000
_cell.angle_alpha   90.00
_cell.angle_beta   90.00
_cell.angle_gamma   90.00
#
_symmetry.space_group_name_H-M   'P 1'
#
loop_
_entity.id
_entity.type
_entity.pdbx_description
1 polymer ?
#
loop_
_entity_poly.entity_id
_entity_poly.type
_entity_poly.pdbx_seq_one_letter_code
_entity_poly.pdbx_strand_id
1 'polypeptide(L)'
;PDISVDYAVMEKAEKIAMVPAGFGWSDVGSWDAVAGAHETDQDGNSAVGIKKMHFIGAHNTHIESISHTDKAIAAIGTGDLVIVDTPDALLVADRSKSQDVKLVVEALKTAADAELTELPSTVHRPWGTYATLKQEDGYQVKRITVAPGQKLSLQYHQKRSEHWVVTQGKAIVQIGDEE
;
A
#
# COMPACT_ATOMS: atom_id res chain seq x y z
N PRO A 1 -22.51 -2.54 11.98
CA PRO A 1 -22.80 -3.34 10.79
C PRO A 1 -21.96 -2.84 9.64
N ASP A 2 -21.33 -3.76 8.91
CA ASP A 2 -20.53 -3.49 7.72
C ASP A 2 -21.48 -3.34 6.53
N ILE A 3 -22.01 -2.14 6.37
CA ILE A 3 -22.97 -1.79 5.32
C ILE A 3 -22.68 -0.39 4.80
N SER A 4 -22.66 -0.19 3.49
CA SER A 4 -22.41 1.13 2.90
C SER A 4 -23.52 2.12 3.27
N VAL A 5 -23.19 3.40 3.27
CA VAL A 5 -24.16 4.48 3.53
C VAL A 5 -25.29 4.48 2.51
N ASP A 6 -25.03 4.01 1.30
CA ASP A 6 -26.05 3.90 0.24
C ASP A 6 -27.17 2.95 0.67
N TYR A 7 -26.83 1.72 1.05
CA TYR A 7 -27.81 0.74 1.52
C TYR A 7 -28.37 1.06 2.91
N ALA A 8 -27.56 1.66 3.79
CA ALA A 8 -27.99 1.94 5.16
C ALA A 8 -28.96 3.13 5.23
N VAL A 9 -28.74 4.15 4.42
CA VAL A 9 -29.39 5.45 4.50
C VAL A 9 -30.03 5.87 3.19
N MET A 10 -29.24 5.94 2.08
CA MET A 10 -29.70 6.57 0.84
C MET A 10 -30.89 5.89 0.21
N GLU A 11 -30.87 4.56 0.10
CA GLU A 11 -31.99 3.78 -0.49
C GLU A 11 -33.27 3.84 0.35
N LYS A 12 -33.16 4.20 1.63
CA LYS A 12 -34.28 4.27 2.56
C LYS A 12 -34.79 5.70 2.80
N ALA A 13 -34.09 6.69 2.29
CA ALA A 13 -34.42 8.09 2.50
C ALA A 13 -35.64 8.49 1.63
N GLU A 14 -36.70 9.02 2.25
CA GLU A 14 -37.86 9.51 1.55
C GLU A 14 -37.64 10.83 0.80
N LYS A 15 -36.62 11.58 1.19
CA LYS A 15 -36.26 12.89 0.60
C LYS A 15 -34.77 12.94 0.33
N ILE A 16 -34.41 12.98 -0.95
CA ILE A 16 -33.03 13.15 -1.40
C ILE A 16 -32.98 14.37 -2.32
N ALA A 17 -32.02 15.25 -2.08
CA ALA A 17 -31.69 16.35 -3.01
C ALA A 17 -30.39 16.02 -3.74
N MET A 18 -30.37 16.19 -5.04
CA MET A 18 -29.20 16.00 -5.89
C MET A 18 -28.79 17.34 -6.52
N VAL A 19 -27.50 17.66 -6.43
CA VAL A 19 -26.90 18.78 -7.13
C VAL A 19 -26.02 18.22 -8.24
N PRO A 20 -26.35 18.46 -9.53
CA PRO A 20 -25.50 18.01 -10.62
C PRO A 20 -24.18 18.77 -10.60
N ALA A 21 -23.06 18.05 -10.79
CA ALA A 21 -21.72 18.62 -10.86
C ALA A 21 -21.13 18.42 -12.25
N GLY A 22 -20.48 19.46 -12.78
CA GLY A 22 -19.84 19.46 -14.11
C GLY A 22 -18.32 19.27 -14.07
N PHE A 23 -17.76 18.84 -12.96
CA PHE A 23 -16.32 18.53 -12.81
C PHE A 23 -16.08 17.03 -12.94
N GLY A 24 -14.88 16.66 -13.39
CA GLY A 24 -14.44 15.27 -13.38
C GLY A 24 -14.33 14.76 -11.94
N TRP A 25 -14.91 13.58 -11.69
CA TRP A 25 -14.84 12.90 -10.38
C TRP A 25 -14.58 11.42 -10.57
N SER A 26 -13.76 10.86 -9.70
CA SER A 26 -13.54 9.42 -9.58
C SER A 26 -13.40 9.06 -8.11
N ASP A 27 -13.98 7.95 -7.69
CA ASP A 27 -13.81 7.37 -6.36
C ASP A 27 -12.45 6.67 -6.19
N VAL A 28 -11.69 6.55 -7.28
CA VAL A 28 -10.39 5.84 -7.33
C VAL A 28 -10.50 4.43 -6.71
N GLY A 29 -11.63 3.78 -6.92
CA GLY A 29 -11.96 2.49 -6.32
C GLY A 29 -11.32 1.27 -6.99
N SER A 30 -10.48 1.45 -8.01
CA SER A 30 -9.77 0.37 -8.68
C SER A 30 -8.40 0.81 -9.19
N TRP A 31 -7.52 -0.13 -9.44
CA TRP A 31 -6.22 0.14 -10.03
C TRP A 31 -6.32 0.72 -11.45
N ASP A 32 -7.36 0.40 -12.20
CA ASP A 32 -7.63 1.05 -13.49
C ASP A 32 -8.00 2.53 -13.33
N ALA A 33 -8.77 2.86 -12.29
CA ALA A 33 -9.09 4.26 -11.96
C ALA A 33 -7.84 5.03 -11.52
N VAL A 34 -6.93 4.39 -10.75
CA VAL A 34 -5.61 4.95 -10.42
C VAL A 34 -4.82 5.22 -11.69
N ALA A 35 -4.69 4.22 -12.57
CA ALA A 35 -4.00 4.34 -13.86
C ALA A 35 -4.53 5.51 -14.71
N GLY A 36 -5.86 5.68 -14.74
CA GLY A 36 -6.53 6.75 -15.48
C GLY A 36 -6.30 8.16 -14.93
N ALA A 37 -5.78 8.30 -13.71
CA ALA A 37 -5.45 9.57 -13.09
C ALA A 37 -4.02 10.06 -13.40
N HIS A 38 -3.20 9.23 -14.07
CA HIS A 38 -1.82 9.56 -14.41
C HIS A 38 -1.65 9.93 -15.89
N GLU A 39 -0.67 10.79 -16.15
CA GLU A 39 -0.25 11.09 -17.52
C GLU A 39 0.35 9.84 -18.19
N THR A 40 0.08 9.68 -19.48
CA THR A 40 0.55 8.55 -20.28
C THR A 40 1.49 8.99 -21.39
N ASP A 41 2.34 8.08 -21.86
CA ASP A 41 3.08 8.24 -23.09
C ASP A 41 2.17 8.13 -24.34
N GLN A 42 2.78 8.19 -25.55
CA GLN A 42 2.03 8.14 -26.82
C GLN A 42 1.31 6.81 -27.05
N ASP A 43 1.79 5.74 -26.42
CA ASP A 43 1.20 4.40 -26.50
C ASP A 43 0.23 4.12 -25.33
N GLY A 44 -0.07 5.13 -24.50
CA GLY A 44 -0.98 5.01 -23.36
C GLY A 44 -0.37 4.36 -22.13
N ASN A 45 0.97 4.21 -22.06
CA ASN A 45 1.63 3.64 -20.89
C ASN A 45 1.92 4.71 -19.83
N SER A 46 1.91 4.32 -18.57
CA SER A 46 2.30 5.16 -17.44
C SER A 46 3.09 4.38 -16.38
N ALA A 47 3.99 5.08 -15.68
CA ALA A 47 4.81 4.49 -14.62
C ALA A 47 4.92 5.44 -13.43
N VAL A 48 4.72 4.93 -12.23
CA VAL A 48 4.75 5.68 -10.98
C VAL A 48 5.70 5.01 -9.98
N GLY A 49 6.50 5.82 -9.27
CA GLY A 49 7.43 5.31 -8.25
C GLY A 49 8.64 4.54 -8.79
N ILE A 50 8.90 4.59 -10.12
CA ILE A 50 9.94 3.82 -10.79
C ILE A 50 10.96 4.77 -11.42
N LYS A 51 12.23 4.67 -11.02
CA LYS A 51 13.31 5.52 -11.56
C LYS A 51 13.86 5.03 -12.92
N LYS A 52 13.78 3.75 -13.19
CA LYS A 52 14.35 3.10 -14.39
C LYS A 52 13.27 2.25 -15.04
N MET A 53 12.45 2.89 -15.89
CA MET A 53 11.36 2.23 -16.62
C MET A 53 11.67 2.14 -18.10
N HIS A 54 11.37 0.97 -18.70
CA HIS A 54 11.47 0.74 -20.14
C HIS A 54 10.19 0.09 -20.66
N PHE A 55 9.51 0.78 -21.58
CA PHE A 55 8.41 0.23 -22.37
C PHE A 55 8.94 -0.09 -23.78
N ILE A 56 8.80 -1.33 -24.23
CA ILE A 56 9.23 -1.79 -25.55
C ILE A 56 8.07 -2.54 -26.21
N GLY A 57 7.40 -1.90 -27.19
CA GLY A 57 6.21 -2.47 -27.82
C GLY A 57 5.07 -2.74 -26.85
N ALA A 58 5.06 -2.01 -25.74
CA ALA A 58 3.99 -2.06 -24.76
C ALA A 58 2.95 -0.96 -25.05
N HIS A 59 1.69 -1.21 -24.76
CA HIS A 59 0.62 -0.24 -24.91
C HIS A 59 -0.39 -0.35 -23.77
N ASN A 60 -1.01 0.78 -23.42
CA ASN A 60 -2.05 0.89 -22.40
C ASN A 60 -1.71 0.13 -21.10
N THR A 61 -0.42 0.17 -20.70
CA THR A 61 0.11 -0.55 -19.55
C THR A 61 0.48 0.44 -18.45
N HIS A 62 -0.10 0.28 -17.26
CA HIS A 62 0.22 1.06 -16.06
C HIS A 62 1.08 0.23 -15.11
N ILE A 63 2.19 0.81 -14.64
CA ILE A 63 3.07 0.16 -13.67
C ILE A 63 3.32 1.11 -12.51
N GLU A 64 2.96 0.67 -11.31
CA GLU A 64 3.22 1.41 -10.08
C GLU A 64 4.09 0.61 -9.12
N SER A 65 5.16 1.23 -8.58
CA SER A 65 5.97 0.61 -7.55
C SER A 65 5.94 1.44 -6.27
N ILE A 66 5.41 0.84 -5.23
CA ILE A 66 5.35 1.40 -3.87
C ILE A 66 6.55 0.90 -3.03
N SER A 67 7.29 -0.07 -3.54
CA SER A 67 8.40 -0.70 -2.83
C SER A 67 9.63 0.20 -2.66
N HIS A 68 9.65 1.38 -3.29
CA HIS A 68 10.76 2.36 -3.22
C HIS A 68 12.14 1.75 -3.48
N THR A 69 12.22 0.72 -4.30
CA THR A 69 13.46 0.05 -4.67
C THR A 69 14.06 0.69 -5.93
N ASP A 70 15.39 0.61 -6.08
CA ASP A 70 16.07 1.06 -7.29
C ASP A 70 16.04 -0.01 -8.42
N LYS A 71 15.03 -0.87 -8.42
CA LYS A 71 14.82 -1.87 -9.48
C LYS A 71 14.66 -1.17 -10.84
N ALA A 72 15.26 -1.74 -11.88
CA ALA A 72 14.84 -1.47 -13.23
C ALA A 72 13.64 -2.35 -13.57
N ILE A 73 12.60 -1.76 -14.16
CA ILE A 73 11.41 -2.48 -14.60
C ILE A 73 11.30 -2.30 -16.12
N ALA A 74 11.03 -3.38 -16.82
CA ALA A 74 10.81 -3.37 -18.26
C ALA A 74 9.51 -4.12 -18.57
N ALA A 75 8.70 -3.52 -19.45
CA ALA A 75 7.51 -4.14 -20.02
C ALA A 75 7.73 -4.28 -21.54
N ILE A 76 7.71 -5.51 -22.04
CA ILE A 76 8.00 -5.82 -23.44
C ILE A 76 6.82 -6.55 -24.06
N GLY A 77 6.24 -5.97 -25.12
CA GLY A 77 5.13 -6.56 -25.86
C GLY A 77 3.87 -6.76 -25.01
N THR A 78 3.71 -5.98 -23.95
CA THR A 78 2.53 -6.04 -23.05
C THR A 78 1.44 -5.11 -23.53
N GLY A 79 0.18 -5.42 -23.21
CA GLY A 79 -0.97 -4.56 -23.51
C GLY A 79 -2.06 -4.68 -22.48
N ASP A 80 -2.74 -3.58 -22.20
CA ASP A 80 -3.90 -3.49 -21.33
C ASP A 80 -3.67 -4.05 -19.91
N LEU A 81 -2.48 -3.82 -19.34
CA LEU A 81 -2.11 -4.32 -18.02
C LEU A 81 -2.05 -3.22 -16.97
N VAL A 82 -2.36 -3.62 -15.75
CA VAL A 82 -1.98 -2.95 -14.51
C VAL A 82 -1.01 -3.86 -13.77
N ILE A 83 0.14 -3.30 -13.39
CA ILE A 83 1.17 -3.98 -12.60
C ILE A 83 1.45 -3.13 -11.37
N VAL A 84 1.32 -3.71 -10.18
CA VAL A 84 1.58 -3.01 -8.92
C VAL A 84 2.59 -3.81 -8.11
N ASP A 85 3.75 -3.20 -7.87
CA ASP A 85 4.86 -3.76 -7.09
C ASP A 85 4.87 -3.14 -5.69
N THR A 86 4.57 -3.94 -4.69
CA THR A 86 4.67 -3.58 -3.27
C THR A 86 5.85 -4.31 -2.63
N PRO A 87 6.26 -3.99 -1.39
CA PRO A 87 7.34 -4.71 -0.72
C PRO A 87 7.07 -6.21 -0.50
N ASP A 88 5.81 -6.60 -0.44
CA ASP A 88 5.32 -7.92 -0.04
C ASP A 88 4.52 -8.66 -1.13
N ALA A 89 4.12 -7.97 -2.20
CA ALA A 89 3.33 -8.57 -3.27
C ALA A 89 3.59 -7.94 -4.64
N LEU A 90 3.34 -8.70 -5.68
CA LEU A 90 3.30 -8.23 -7.06
C LEU A 90 1.96 -8.59 -7.68
N LEU A 91 1.18 -7.58 -8.03
CA LEU A 91 -0.04 -7.75 -8.81
C LEU A 91 0.28 -7.56 -10.29
N VAL A 92 -0.20 -8.48 -11.12
CA VAL A 92 -0.29 -8.35 -12.57
C VAL A 92 -1.72 -8.66 -12.98
N ALA A 93 -2.43 -7.70 -13.54
CA ALA A 93 -3.81 -7.85 -13.91
C ALA A 93 -4.12 -7.19 -15.26
N ASP A 94 -5.08 -7.74 -15.99
CA ASP A 94 -5.73 -7.04 -17.08
C ASP A 94 -6.49 -5.83 -16.51
N ARG A 95 -6.40 -4.66 -17.14
CA ARG A 95 -7.05 -3.42 -16.69
C ARG A 95 -8.56 -3.61 -16.51
N SER A 96 -9.22 -4.34 -17.43
CA SER A 96 -10.65 -4.62 -17.36
C SER A 96 -11.04 -5.53 -16.20
N LYS A 97 -10.06 -6.20 -15.56
CA LYS A 97 -10.22 -7.13 -14.44
C LYS A 97 -9.69 -6.58 -13.11
N SER A 98 -9.30 -5.31 -13.07
CA SER A 98 -8.73 -4.69 -11.86
C SER A 98 -9.63 -4.75 -10.62
N GLN A 99 -10.96 -4.87 -10.81
CA GLN A 99 -11.93 -5.07 -9.72
C GLN A 99 -11.86 -6.49 -9.10
N ASP A 100 -11.35 -7.47 -9.85
CA ASP A 100 -11.29 -8.86 -9.38
C ASP A 100 -10.15 -9.10 -8.36
N VAL A 101 -9.32 -8.09 -8.10
CA VAL A 101 -8.28 -8.13 -7.04
C VAL A 101 -8.87 -8.52 -5.68
N LYS A 102 -10.12 -8.14 -5.40
CA LYS A 102 -10.84 -8.55 -4.19
C LYS A 102 -10.90 -10.08 -4.01
N LEU A 103 -11.01 -10.84 -5.10
CA LEU A 103 -11.05 -12.30 -5.05
C LEU A 103 -9.71 -12.89 -4.58
N VAL A 104 -8.59 -12.25 -4.98
CA VAL A 104 -7.25 -12.64 -4.52
C VAL A 104 -7.11 -12.35 -3.02
N VAL A 105 -7.56 -11.16 -2.58
CA VAL A 105 -7.53 -10.80 -1.15
C VAL A 105 -8.37 -11.77 -0.31
N GLU A 106 -9.55 -12.17 -0.77
CA GLU A 106 -10.38 -13.17 -0.10
C GLU A 106 -9.71 -14.55 -0.05
N ALA A 107 -9.08 -14.97 -1.14
CA ALA A 107 -8.33 -16.22 -1.17
C ALA A 107 -7.14 -16.21 -0.18
N LEU A 108 -6.39 -15.10 -0.10
CA LEU A 108 -5.29 -14.93 0.84
C LEU A 108 -5.75 -15.00 2.31
N LYS A 109 -6.91 -14.43 2.64
CA LYS A 109 -7.48 -14.48 4.01
C LYS A 109 -7.71 -15.91 4.52
N THR A 110 -7.96 -16.85 3.63
CA THR A 110 -8.24 -18.25 3.96
C THR A 110 -7.00 -19.16 3.88
N ALA A 111 -5.88 -18.64 3.36
CA ALA A 111 -4.62 -19.37 3.19
C ALA A 111 -3.64 -19.11 4.36
N ALA A 112 -2.49 -19.77 4.31
CA ALA A 112 -1.39 -19.53 5.25
C ALA A 112 -0.82 -18.09 5.18
N ASP A 113 -1.19 -17.33 4.14
CA ASP A 113 -0.70 -15.99 3.82
C ASP A 113 -1.64 -14.88 4.28
N ALA A 114 -2.53 -15.13 5.23
CA ALA A 114 -3.50 -14.16 5.76
C ALA A 114 -2.82 -12.86 6.28
N GLU A 115 -1.57 -12.95 6.75
CA GLU A 115 -0.78 -11.79 7.20
C GLU A 115 -0.62 -10.72 6.11
N LEU A 116 -0.58 -11.10 4.82
CA LEU A 116 -0.51 -10.15 3.69
C LEU A 116 -1.77 -9.28 3.57
N THR A 117 -2.88 -9.70 4.15
CA THR A 117 -4.15 -8.96 4.09
C THR A 117 -4.44 -8.15 5.34
N GLU A 118 -3.72 -8.38 6.44
CA GLU A 118 -4.05 -7.80 7.74
C GLU A 118 -3.25 -6.55 8.08
N LEU A 119 -2.01 -6.45 7.61
CA LEU A 119 -1.10 -5.36 7.98
C LEU A 119 -0.43 -4.74 6.75
N PRO A 120 -0.54 -3.42 6.57
CA PRO A 120 0.26 -2.74 5.58
C PRO A 120 1.75 -2.88 5.92
N SER A 121 2.62 -2.99 4.91
CA SER A 121 4.08 -3.09 5.07
C SER A 121 4.68 -1.93 5.90
N THR A 122 4.00 -0.78 5.91
CA THR A 122 4.33 0.38 6.75
C THR A 122 3.11 0.83 7.52
N VAL A 123 3.23 0.83 8.84
CA VAL A 123 2.16 1.26 9.75
C VAL A 123 2.46 2.67 10.26
N HIS A 124 1.48 3.56 10.11
CA HIS A 124 1.52 4.93 10.64
C HIS A 124 1.02 4.98 12.08
N ARG A 125 1.72 5.76 12.91
CA ARG A 125 1.40 6.01 14.31
C ARG A 125 1.53 7.51 14.62
N PRO A 126 0.93 8.03 15.69
CA PRO A 126 1.07 9.43 16.06
C PRO A 126 2.53 9.89 16.25
N TRP A 127 3.41 8.97 16.62
CA TRP A 127 4.83 9.24 16.86
C TRP A 127 5.72 9.02 15.62
N GLY A 128 5.19 8.53 14.50
CA GLY A 128 5.94 8.24 13.28
C GLY A 128 5.46 7.00 12.56
N THR A 129 6.37 6.15 12.11
CA THR A 129 6.03 4.93 11.36
C THR A 129 6.88 3.75 11.81
N TYR A 130 6.37 2.54 11.57
CA TYR A 130 7.23 1.36 11.55
C TYR A 130 6.93 0.50 10.32
N ALA A 131 7.98 -0.16 9.82
CA ALA A 131 7.88 -1.15 8.74
C ALA A 131 8.54 -2.45 9.18
N THR A 132 7.87 -3.57 8.95
CA THR A 132 8.48 -4.90 9.10
C THR A 132 9.38 -5.12 7.89
N LEU A 133 10.68 -5.28 8.12
CA LEU A 133 11.68 -5.52 7.07
C LEU A 133 11.84 -7.01 6.80
N LYS A 134 11.74 -7.82 7.84
CA LYS A 134 11.81 -9.27 7.78
C LYS A 134 11.13 -9.90 9.00
N GLN A 135 10.41 -10.99 8.74
CA GLN A 135 9.81 -11.81 9.78
C GLN A 135 10.08 -13.28 9.43
N GLU A 136 10.61 -14.02 10.38
CA GLU A 136 10.80 -15.47 10.29
C GLU A 136 10.48 -16.09 11.64
N ASP A 137 10.41 -17.40 11.68
CA ASP A 137 10.18 -18.12 12.93
C ASP A 137 11.26 -17.79 13.96
N GLY A 138 10.86 -17.25 15.09
CA GLY A 138 11.73 -16.86 16.19
C GLY A 138 12.33 -15.46 16.14
N TYR A 139 12.21 -14.68 15.04
CA TYR A 139 12.66 -13.29 15.04
C TYR A 139 11.91 -12.38 14.06
N GLN A 140 11.93 -11.07 14.35
CA GLN A 140 11.38 -10.04 13.49
C GLN A 140 12.33 -8.82 13.45
N VAL A 141 12.56 -8.28 12.25
CA VAL A 141 13.31 -7.04 12.04
C VAL A 141 12.34 -5.94 11.64
N LYS A 142 12.36 -4.84 12.37
CA LYS A 142 11.55 -3.64 12.08
C LYS A 142 12.44 -2.42 11.88
N ARG A 143 12.04 -1.58 10.92
CA ARG A 143 12.52 -0.21 10.86
C ARG A 143 11.49 0.70 11.52
N ILE A 144 11.91 1.45 12.52
CA ILE A 144 11.06 2.40 13.24
C ILE A 144 11.59 3.81 12.93
N THR A 145 10.70 4.69 12.49
CA THR A 145 11.00 6.10 12.24
C THR A 145 10.18 6.94 13.20
N VAL A 146 10.85 7.61 14.13
CA VAL A 146 10.21 8.48 15.13
C VAL A 146 10.36 9.93 14.68
N ALA A 147 9.26 10.66 14.63
CA ALA A 147 9.26 12.07 14.25
C ALA A 147 9.97 12.91 15.36
N PRO A 148 10.60 14.03 14.98
CA PRO A 148 11.27 14.90 15.97
C PRO A 148 10.34 15.29 17.12
N GLY A 149 10.82 15.15 18.35
CA GLY A 149 10.06 15.45 19.56
C GLY A 149 9.00 14.42 19.96
N GLN A 150 8.85 13.34 19.18
CA GLN A 150 7.93 12.25 19.50
C GLN A 150 8.63 11.13 20.28
N LYS A 151 7.83 10.29 20.92
CA LYS A 151 8.31 9.14 21.68
C LYS A 151 7.42 7.91 21.51
N LEU A 152 8.02 6.74 21.58
CA LEU A 152 7.34 5.46 21.72
C LEU A 152 6.75 5.30 23.12
N SER A 153 5.70 4.52 23.26
CA SER A 153 5.20 4.10 24.56
C SER A 153 6.25 3.24 25.27
N LEU A 154 6.36 3.40 26.59
CA LEU A 154 7.16 2.47 27.39
C LEU A 154 6.54 1.08 27.31
N GLN A 155 7.35 0.09 26.97
CA GLN A 155 6.92 -1.28 26.71
C GLN A 155 7.74 -2.28 27.51
N TYR A 156 7.13 -3.38 27.86
CA TYR A 156 7.76 -4.50 28.55
C TYR A 156 7.40 -5.81 27.84
N HIS A 157 8.40 -6.67 27.65
CA HIS A 157 8.21 -7.95 26.96
C HIS A 157 8.74 -9.11 27.81
N GLN A 158 7.88 -10.09 28.04
CA GLN A 158 8.22 -11.29 28.84
C GLN A 158 8.86 -12.42 28.03
N LYS A 159 8.58 -12.48 26.71
CA LYS A 159 8.91 -13.65 25.87
C LYS A 159 9.87 -13.33 24.74
N ARG A 160 10.35 -12.08 24.64
CA ARG A 160 11.29 -11.67 23.59
C ARG A 160 12.30 -10.68 24.14
N SER A 161 13.47 -10.66 23.56
CA SER A 161 14.46 -9.59 23.70
C SER A 161 14.40 -8.66 22.51
N GLU A 162 14.83 -7.42 22.68
CA GLU A 162 14.95 -6.45 21.60
C GLU A 162 16.37 -5.91 21.52
N HIS A 163 16.86 -5.76 20.31
CA HIS A 163 18.14 -5.13 20.01
C HIS A 163 17.90 -3.92 19.13
N TRP A 164 18.27 -2.73 19.57
CA TRP A 164 18.04 -1.51 18.86
C TRP A 164 19.34 -0.95 18.28
N VAL A 165 19.30 -0.56 17.01
CA VAL A 165 20.40 0.09 16.31
C VAL A 165 19.87 1.42 15.78
N VAL A 166 20.43 2.54 16.27
CA VAL A 166 20.11 3.88 15.74
C VAL A 166 20.91 4.09 14.47
N THR A 167 20.22 4.07 13.33
CA THR A 167 20.85 4.22 12.01
C THR A 167 20.93 5.66 11.55
N GLN A 168 20.08 6.55 12.11
CA GLN A 168 20.04 7.97 11.76
C GLN A 168 19.51 8.79 12.94
N GLY A 169 20.11 9.95 13.21
CA GLY A 169 19.70 10.87 14.25
C GLY A 169 20.24 10.48 15.64
N LYS A 170 19.51 10.93 16.67
CA LYS A 170 19.80 10.63 18.08
C LYS A 170 18.52 10.19 18.76
N ALA A 171 18.59 9.15 19.57
CA ALA A 171 17.50 8.68 20.41
C ALA A 171 17.91 8.72 21.89
N ILE A 172 16.96 9.10 22.74
CA ILE A 172 17.05 8.88 24.17
C ILE A 172 16.30 7.59 24.45
N VAL A 173 16.94 6.61 25.07
CA VAL A 173 16.38 5.29 25.32
C VAL A 173 16.33 5.06 26.82
N GLN A 174 15.14 4.89 27.34
CA GLN A 174 14.94 4.53 28.74
C GLN A 174 14.91 2.99 28.90
N ILE A 175 15.76 2.48 29.79
CA ILE A 175 15.79 1.06 30.16
C ILE A 175 15.57 0.95 31.67
N GLY A 176 14.42 0.46 32.09
CA GLY A 176 14.02 0.49 33.48
C GLY A 176 13.89 1.93 33.98
N ASP A 177 14.60 2.26 35.05
CA ASP A 177 14.62 3.60 35.66
C ASP A 177 15.82 4.45 35.19
N GLU A 178 16.65 3.95 34.24
CA GLU A 178 17.81 4.63 33.67
C GLU A 178 17.47 5.20 32.27
N GLU A 179 18.00 6.42 31.99
CA GLU A 179 17.96 7.11 30.70
C GLU A 179 19.31 7.06 29.98
#